data_124c63b7a0466f1d3e4db3ff687201d6
#
_entry.id   124c63b7a0466f1d3e4db3ff687201d6
#
_cell.length_a   1.000
_cell.length_b   1.000
_cell.length_c   1.000
_cell.angle_alpha   90.00
_cell.angle_beta   90.00
_cell.angle_gamma   90.00
#
_symmetry.space_group_name_H-M   'P 1'
#
loop_
_entity.id
_entity.type
_entity.pdbx_description
1 polymer ?
#
loop_
_entity_poly.entity_id
_entity_poly.type
_entity_poly.pdbx_seq_one_letter_code
_entity_poly.pdbx_strand_id
1 'polypeptide(L)'
;MRAENPPGRVLLVDDDDSLRRAVSRTIRLAGFAVDAFSSAEALLAQGVTERDVCLVLDVDLPGMGGMELKRTLLDSGRDLPTIFITALEPSQVSGPLAALAPIAVLFKPFDKKDLLDAIDRACA
;
A
#
# COMPACT_ATOMS: atom_id res chain seq x y z
N MET A 1 5.20 -0.94 -22.67
CA MET A 1 4.71 0.43 -22.62
C MET A 1 3.25 0.45 -22.23
N ARG A 2 2.86 1.37 -21.37
CA ARG A 2 1.51 1.40 -20.79
C ARG A 2 0.59 2.42 -21.45
N ALA A 3 0.99 2.98 -22.61
CA ALA A 3 0.29 4.10 -23.21
C ALA A 3 -1.12 3.77 -23.69
N GLU A 4 -1.39 2.52 -24.06
CA GLU A 4 -2.67 2.12 -24.62
C GLU A 4 -3.71 1.80 -23.55
N ASN A 5 -3.27 1.41 -22.37
CA ASN A 5 -4.14 1.12 -21.23
C ASN A 5 -3.72 1.99 -20.07
N PRO A 6 -4.66 2.68 -19.43
CA PRO A 6 -4.31 3.41 -18.22
C PRO A 6 -3.64 2.46 -17.24
N PRO A 7 -2.55 2.87 -16.59
CA PRO A 7 -1.96 2.05 -15.55
C PRO A 7 -2.98 1.85 -14.43
N GLY A 8 -2.84 0.75 -13.73
CA GLY A 8 -3.64 0.52 -12.55
C GLY A 8 -3.39 1.58 -11.49
N ARG A 9 -4.30 1.72 -10.58
CA ARG A 9 -4.20 2.69 -9.51
C ARG A 9 -3.69 2.03 -8.25
N VAL A 10 -2.68 2.65 -7.64
CA VAL A 10 -2.13 2.25 -6.34
C VAL A 10 -2.85 3.05 -5.26
N LEU A 11 -3.33 2.37 -4.24
CA LEU A 11 -3.92 3.02 -3.07
C LEU A 11 -2.87 3.07 -1.97
N LEU A 12 -2.53 4.28 -1.53
CA LEU A 12 -1.51 4.53 -0.52
C LEU A 12 -2.14 5.08 0.74
N VAL A 13 -1.83 4.48 1.88
CA VAL A 13 -2.29 4.99 3.18
C VAL A 13 -1.08 5.19 4.10
N ASP A 14 -0.84 6.43 4.47
CA ASP A 14 0.22 6.81 5.40
C ASP A 14 -0.18 8.13 6.08
N ASP A 15 -0.07 8.19 7.40
CA ASP A 15 -0.44 9.38 8.15
C ASP A 15 0.66 10.46 8.17
N ASP A 16 1.88 10.13 7.75
CA ASP A 16 2.97 11.09 7.62
C ASP A 16 2.82 11.86 6.29
N ASP A 17 2.47 13.13 6.36
CA ASP A 17 2.22 13.95 5.18
C ASP A 17 3.41 14.03 4.23
N SER A 18 4.61 14.19 4.78
CA SER A 18 5.83 14.31 3.98
C SER A 18 6.14 13.01 3.26
N LEU A 19 6.08 11.89 3.97
CA LEU A 19 6.33 10.58 3.40
C LEU A 19 5.26 10.21 2.37
N ARG A 20 3.99 10.47 2.68
CA ARG A 20 2.89 10.20 1.76
C ARG A 20 3.09 10.94 0.43
N ARG A 21 3.46 12.22 0.46
CA ARG A 21 3.73 13.00 -0.74
C ARG A 21 4.92 12.47 -1.52
N ALA A 22 6.01 12.15 -0.83
CA ALA A 22 7.22 11.61 -1.48
C ALA A 22 6.95 10.27 -2.15
N VAL A 23 6.26 9.38 -1.47
CA VAL A 23 5.91 8.05 -2.00
C VAL A 23 4.95 8.18 -3.19
N SER A 24 3.93 9.03 -3.06
CA SER A 24 2.99 9.28 -4.17
C SER A 24 3.72 9.77 -5.42
N ARG A 25 4.64 10.71 -5.25
CA ARG A 25 5.42 11.24 -6.37
C ARG A 25 6.27 10.14 -7.03
N THR A 26 6.93 9.33 -6.22
CA THR A 26 7.74 8.21 -6.72
C THR A 26 6.92 7.25 -7.57
N ILE A 27 5.73 6.90 -7.09
CA ILE A 27 4.85 5.97 -7.78
C ILE A 27 4.32 6.57 -9.08
N ARG A 28 3.91 7.86 -9.06
CA ARG A 28 3.43 8.54 -10.27
C ARG A 28 4.51 8.65 -11.33
N LEU A 29 5.73 8.97 -10.93
CA LEU A 29 6.84 9.08 -11.88
C LEU A 29 7.18 7.73 -12.52
N ALA A 30 6.82 6.64 -11.88
CA ALA A 30 6.99 5.29 -12.45
C ALA A 30 5.84 4.91 -13.40
N GLY A 31 4.84 5.76 -13.58
CA GLY A 31 3.76 5.55 -14.54
C GLY A 31 2.46 5.01 -13.96
N PHE A 32 2.33 4.95 -12.63
CA PHE A 32 1.08 4.51 -11.99
C PHE A 32 0.22 5.69 -11.56
N ALA A 33 -1.09 5.51 -11.60
CA ALA A 33 -1.99 6.40 -10.89
C ALA A 33 -1.92 6.09 -9.39
N VAL A 34 -2.06 7.11 -8.56
CA VAL A 34 -2.02 6.96 -7.09
C VAL A 34 -3.19 7.70 -6.49
N ASP A 35 -3.86 7.05 -5.55
CA ASP A 35 -4.81 7.70 -4.69
C ASP A 35 -4.28 7.56 -3.26
N ALA A 36 -4.00 8.67 -2.61
CA ALA A 36 -3.33 8.68 -1.32
C ALA A 36 -4.27 9.15 -0.22
N PHE A 37 -4.21 8.47 0.91
CA PHE A 37 -5.07 8.71 2.06
C PHE A 37 -4.23 8.88 3.32
N SER A 38 -4.69 9.74 4.22
CA SER A 38 -4.03 9.95 5.51
C SER A 38 -4.48 8.96 6.58
N SER A 39 -5.54 8.19 6.31
CA SER A 39 -6.07 7.21 7.26
C SER A 39 -6.73 6.04 6.54
N ALA A 40 -6.82 4.90 7.24
CA ALA A 40 -7.53 3.74 6.74
C ALA A 40 -9.02 4.03 6.55
N GLU A 41 -9.60 4.80 7.48
CA GLU A 41 -11.01 5.18 7.42
C GLU A 41 -11.33 5.98 6.14
N ALA A 42 -10.41 6.86 5.73
CA ALA A 42 -10.60 7.65 4.51
C ALA A 42 -10.62 6.76 3.26
N LEU A 43 -9.74 5.74 3.21
CA LEU A 43 -9.75 4.78 2.11
C LEU A 43 -11.07 4.00 2.07
N LEU A 44 -11.53 3.52 3.22
CA LEU A 44 -12.77 2.76 3.29
C LEU A 44 -13.99 3.60 2.89
N ALA A 45 -13.98 4.89 3.22
CA ALA A 45 -15.05 5.80 2.84
C ALA A 45 -15.15 5.97 1.32
N GLN A 46 -14.01 5.98 0.63
CA GLN A 46 -14.00 6.06 -0.83
C GLN A 46 -14.29 4.70 -1.47
N GLY A 47 -13.81 3.64 -0.87
CA GLY A 47 -13.97 2.28 -1.38
C GLY A 47 -12.92 1.90 -2.41
N VAL A 48 -12.85 0.60 -2.69
CA VAL A 48 -11.92 0.00 -3.66
C VAL A 48 -12.69 -0.36 -4.91
N THR A 49 -12.11 -0.05 -6.07
CA THR A 49 -12.70 -0.36 -7.37
C THR A 49 -11.83 -1.35 -8.13
N GLU A 50 -12.33 -1.87 -9.23
CA GLU A 50 -11.61 -2.79 -10.10
C GLU A 50 -10.39 -2.16 -10.81
N ARG A 51 -10.25 -0.83 -10.76
CA ARG A 51 -9.07 -0.14 -11.27
C ARG A 51 -7.89 -0.19 -10.30
N ASP A 52 -8.15 -0.53 -9.06
CA ASP A 52 -7.12 -0.57 -8.04
C ASP A 52 -6.34 -1.87 -8.15
N VAL A 53 -5.02 -1.78 -8.21
CA VAL A 53 -4.16 -2.93 -8.49
C VAL A 53 -3.30 -3.34 -7.31
N CYS A 54 -3.06 -2.43 -6.37
CA CYS A 54 -2.29 -2.78 -5.20
C CYS A 54 -2.51 -1.77 -4.07
N LEU A 55 -2.25 -2.23 -2.85
CA LEU A 55 -2.30 -1.43 -1.64
C LEU A 55 -0.89 -1.22 -1.11
N VAL A 56 -0.58 0.01 -0.70
CA VAL A 56 0.64 0.33 0.04
C VAL A 56 0.20 0.93 1.36
N LEU A 57 0.34 0.17 2.44
CA LEU A 57 -0.26 0.48 3.73
C LEU A 57 0.78 0.61 4.82
N ASP A 58 0.76 1.74 5.53
CA ASP A 58 1.50 1.87 6.78
C ASP A 58 0.84 0.98 7.84
N VAL A 59 1.63 0.17 8.54
CA VAL A 59 1.14 -0.68 9.61
C VAL A 59 0.69 0.16 10.80
N ASP A 60 1.41 1.23 11.08
CA ASP A 60 1.29 2.01 12.32
C ASP A 60 0.40 3.25 12.14
N LEU A 61 -0.81 3.07 11.66
CA LEU A 61 -1.76 4.17 11.50
C LEU A 61 -2.52 4.40 12.81
N PRO A 62 -2.81 5.67 13.16
CA PRO A 62 -3.72 5.95 14.27
C PRO A 62 -5.14 5.52 13.91
N GLY A 63 -5.92 5.12 14.91
CA GLY A 63 -7.25 4.56 14.67
C GLY A 63 -7.16 3.18 14.08
N MET A 64 -7.77 2.94 12.93
CA MET A 64 -7.65 1.66 12.23
C MET A 64 -6.25 1.51 11.64
N GLY A 65 -5.52 0.49 12.07
CA GLY A 65 -4.18 0.20 11.56
C GLY A 65 -4.20 -0.43 10.17
N GLY A 66 -3.02 -0.51 9.54
CA GLY A 66 -2.90 -1.08 8.20
C GLY A 66 -3.29 -2.54 8.11
N MET A 67 -2.97 -3.33 9.13
CA MET A 67 -3.35 -4.75 9.17
C MET A 67 -4.86 -4.92 9.30
N GLU A 68 -5.49 -4.12 10.15
CA GLU A 68 -6.94 -4.15 10.32
C GLU A 68 -7.65 -3.74 9.04
N LEU A 69 -7.14 -2.72 8.35
CA LEU A 69 -7.66 -2.30 7.06
C LEU A 69 -7.61 -3.45 6.05
N LYS A 70 -6.48 -4.14 5.97
CA LYS A 70 -6.33 -5.29 5.06
C LYS A 70 -7.36 -6.38 5.39
N ARG A 71 -7.54 -6.70 6.67
CA ARG A 71 -8.54 -7.69 7.09
C ARG A 71 -9.95 -7.26 6.72
N THR A 72 -10.27 -5.99 6.91
CA THR A 72 -11.59 -5.45 6.57
C THR A 72 -11.86 -5.59 5.08
N LEU A 73 -10.88 -5.29 4.25
CA LEU A 73 -11.02 -5.44 2.80
C LEU A 73 -11.19 -6.91 2.40
N LEU A 74 -10.42 -7.81 3.00
CA LEU A 74 -10.55 -9.25 2.75
C LEU A 74 -11.94 -9.75 3.13
N ASP A 75 -12.47 -9.33 4.27
CA ASP A 75 -13.81 -9.71 4.73
C ASP A 75 -14.90 -9.20 3.79
N SER A 76 -14.61 -8.11 3.06
CA SER A 76 -15.52 -7.56 2.06
C SER A 76 -15.35 -8.19 0.67
N GLY A 77 -14.48 -9.19 0.54
CA GLY A 77 -14.18 -9.82 -0.74
C GLY A 77 -13.20 -9.06 -1.61
N ARG A 78 -12.47 -8.12 -1.05
CA ARG A 78 -11.48 -7.31 -1.76
C ARG A 78 -10.07 -7.77 -1.40
N ASP A 79 -9.52 -8.67 -2.20
CA ASP A 79 -8.18 -9.21 -1.99
C ASP A 79 -7.21 -8.59 -3.00
N LEU A 80 -6.65 -7.45 -2.64
CA LEU A 80 -5.64 -6.78 -3.46
C LEU A 80 -4.23 -7.13 -2.96
N PRO A 81 -3.27 -7.28 -3.89
CA PRO A 81 -1.86 -7.40 -3.48
C PRO A 81 -1.47 -6.24 -2.58
N THR A 82 -0.82 -6.52 -1.47
CA THR A 82 -0.55 -5.52 -0.44
C THR A 82 0.93 -5.45 -0.11
N ILE A 83 1.43 -4.24 -0.02
CA ILE A 83 2.77 -3.92 0.47
C ILE A 83 2.58 -3.18 1.78
N PHE A 84 3.14 -3.72 2.86
CA PHE A 84 3.13 -3.02 4.14
C PHE A 84 4.40 -2.20 4.31
N ILE A 85 4.25 -1.03 4.91
CA ILE A 85 5.35 -0.16 5.30
C ILE A 85 5.33 -0.07 6.82
N THR A 86 6.47 -0.21 7.47
CA THR A 86 6.54 -0.17 8.92
C THR A 86 7.84 0.45 9.42
N ALA A 87 7.78 1.13 10.57
CA ALA A 87 8.95 1.58 11.30
C ALA A 87 9.53 0.48 12.21
N LEU A 88 8.88 -0.66 12.30
CA LEU A 88 9.36 -1.77 13.12
C LEU A 88 10.65 -2.37 12.54
N GLU A 89 11.48 -2.94 13.42
CA GLU A 89 12.61 -3.75 12.98
C GLU A 89 12.09 -5.09 12.44
N PRO A 90 12.83 -5.72 11.48
CA PRO A 90 12.41 -7.01 10.95
C PRO A 90 12.11 -8.07 12.03
N SER A 91 12.85 -8.06 13.11
CA SER A 91 12.67 -9.00 14.23
C SER A 91 11.38 -8.76 14.99
N GLN A 92 10.73 -7.60 14.82
CA GLN A 92 9.50 -7.24 15.51
C GLN A 92 8.25 -7.53 14.68
N VAL A 93 8.41 -8.00 13.46
CA VAL A 93 7.28 -8.32 12.59
C VAL A 93 6.58 -9.56 13.12
N SER A 94 5.29 -9.45 13.34
CA SER A 94 4.49 -10.49 13.96
C SER A 94 4.00 -11.55 12.99
N GLY A 95 3.65 -12.72 13.50
CA GLY A 95 2.96 -13.73 12.72
C GLY A 95 1.66 -13.24 12.07
N PRO A 96 0.83 -12.43 12.78
CA PRO A 96 -0.37 -11.86 12.16
C PRO A 96 -0.11 -11.05 10.89
N LEU A 97 1.00 -10.31 10.81
CA LEU A 97 1.35 -9.59 9.60
C LEU A 97 1.70 -10.57 8.46
N ALA A 98 2.51 -11.58 8.75
CA ALA A 98 2.86 -12.60 7.77
C ALA A 98 1.64 -13.38 7.29
N ALA A 99 0.68 -13.62 8.18
CA ALA A 99 -0.55 -14.35 7.86
C ALA A 99 -1.43 -13.63 6.82
N LEU A 100 -1.24 -12.32 6.64
CA LEU A 100 -1.93 -11.56 5.61
C LEU A 100 -1.33 -11.73 4.22
N ALA A 101 -0.25 -12.51 4.11
CA ALA A 101 0.43 -12.84 2.87
C ALA A 101 0.76 -11.61 1.99
N PRO A 102 1.46 -10.60 2.54
CA PRO A 102 1.79 -9.42 1.74
C PRO A 102 2.78 -9.75 0.64
N ILE A 103 2.76 -8.95 -0.43
CA ILE A 103 3.77 -9.02 -1.48
C ILE A 103 5.14 -8.68 -0.93
N ALA A 104 5.19 -7.69 -0.05
CA ALA A 104 6.42 -7.26 0.60
C ALA A 104 6.11 -6.50 1.89
N VAL A 105 7.09 -6.47 2.77
CA VAL A 105 7.11 -5.59 3.94
C VAL A 105 8.35 -4.71 3.81
N LEU A 106 8.14 -3.40 3.75
CA LEU A 106 9.23 -2.44 3.62
C LEU A 106 9.46 -1.75 4.96
N PHE A 107 10.70 -1.77 5.41
CA PHE A 107 11.07 -1.19 6.70
C PHE A 107 11.58 0.23 6.49
N LYS A 108 11.04 1.18 7.25
CA LYS A 108 11.45 2.59 7.15
C LYS A 108 12.84 2.80 7.76
N PRO A 109 13.73 3.56 7.10
CA PRO A 109 13.60 4.12 5.77
C PRO A 109 13.84 3.04 4.69
N PHE A 110 13.14 3.12 3.59
CA PHE A 110 13.28 2.17 2.48
C PHE A 110 13.69 2.89 1.20
N ASP A 111 14.29 2.13 0.27
CA ASP A 111 14.70 2.66 -1.02
C ASP A 111 13.54 2.71 -1.99
N LYS A 112 13.54 3.72 -2.87
CA LYS A 112 12.57 3.84 -3.96
C LYS A 112 12.54 2.57 -4.81
N LYS A 113 13.72 2.00 -5.08
CA LYS A 113 13.84 0.79 -5.88
C LYS A 113 13.06 -0.36 -5.25
N ASP A 114 13.18 -0.55 -3.96
CA ASP A 114 12.49 -1.64 -3.27
C ASP A 114 10.97 -1.46 -3.34
N LEU A 115 10.50 -0.23 -3.18
CA LEU A 115 9.09 0.08 -3.32
C LEU A 115 8.59 -0.21 -4.73
N LEU A 116 9.29 0.27 -5.75
CA LEU A 116 8.87 0.09 -7.14
C LEU A 116 8.95 -1.37 -7.57
N ASP A 117 9.96 -2.10 -7.13
CA ASP A 117 10.06 -3.54 -7.38
C ASP A 117 8.87 -4.30 -6.77
N ALA A 118 8.47 -3.92 -5.57
CA ALA A 118 7.31 -4.52 -4.91
C ALA A 118 6.01 -4.23 -5.66
N ILE A 119 5.84 -3.00 -6.12
CA ILE A 119 4.65 -2.61 -6.91
C ILE A 119 4.62 -3.37 -8.23
N ASP A 120 5.76 -3.51 -8.91
CA ASP A 120 5.84 -4.28 -10.15
C ASP A 120 5.43 -5.73 -9.92
N ARG A 121 5.85 -6.35 -8.81
CA ARG A 121 5.43 -7.71 -8.47
C ARG A 121 3.92 -7.78 -8.18
N ALA A 122 3.38 -6.77 -7.55
CA ALA A 122 1.95 -6.72 -7.25
C ALA A 122 1.10 -6.63 -8.52
N CYS A 123 1.63 -5.99 -9.56
CA CYS A 123 0.92 -5.77 -10.84
C CYS A 123 1.23 -6.84 -11.89
N ALA A 124 2.10 -7.77 -11.56
CA ALA A 124 2.51 -8.81 -12.51
C ALA A 124 1.41 -9.82 -12.81
#